data_ea73e8e2d75c7ed2dc3aa1c32e882b24
#
_entry.id   ea73e8e2d75c7ed2dc3aa1c32e882b24
#
_cell.length_a   1.000
_cell.length_b   1.000
_cell.length_c   1.000
_cell.angle_alpha   90.00
_cell.angle_beta   90.00
_cell.angle_gamma   90.00
#
_symmetry.space_group_name_H-M   'P 1'
#
loop_
_entity.id
_entity.type
_entity.pdbx_description
1 polymer ?
#
loop_
_entity_poly.entity_id
_entity_poly.type
_entity_poly.pdbx_seq_one_letter_code
_entity_poly.pdbx_strand_id
1 'polypeptide(L)' 'MPPIRRFEASVSYRDRQGQSQEEAFPIHARDYETANRMAFVYVLEVLKLDEFELRLVGS' A
#
# COMPACT_ATOMS: atom_id res chain seq x y z
N MET A 1 -13.94 19.24 -9.81
CA MET A 1 -13.14 18.36 -8.94
C MET A 1 -12.94 17.01 -9.61
N PRO A 2 -11.72 16.51 -9.65
CA PRO A 2 -11.51 15.16 -10.17
C PRO A 2 -12.19 14.14 -9.26
N PRO A 3 -12.74 13.08 -9.84
CA PRO A 3 -13.38 12.05 -9.03
C PRO A 3 -12.36 11.28 -8.20
N ILE A 4 -12.82 10.77 -7.07
CA ILE A 4 -12.02 9.87 -6.25
C ILE A 4 -12.00 8.52 -6.95
N ARG A 5 -10.79 7.97 -7.11
CA ARG A 5 -10.59 6.67 -7.73
C ARG A 5 -10.20 5.65 -6.68
N ARG A 6 -10.52 4.41 -6.95
CA ARG A 6 -10.13 3.32 -6.06
C ARG A 6 -8.88 2.64 -6.60
N PHE A 7 -7.90 2.45 -5.71
CA PHE A 7 -6.68 1.72 -6.01
C PHE A 7 -6.59 0.53 -5.07
N GLU A 8 -5.94 -0.52 -5.55
CA GLU A 8 -5.67 -1.68 -4.72
C GLU A 8 -4.18 -1.71 -4.44
N ALA A 9 -3.83 -1.64 -3.17
CA ALA A 9 -2.44 -1.70 -2.75
C ALA A 9 -2.14 -3.08 -2.19
N SER A 10 -0.99 -3.64 -2.54
CA SER A 10 -0.54 -4.88 -1.94
C SER A 10 0.90 -4.71 -1.50
N VAL A 11 1.20 -5.22 -0.32
CA VAL A 11 2.53 -5.13 0.26
C VAL A 11 3.01 -6.52 0.60
N SER A 12 4.25 -6.81 0.19
CA SER A 12 4.92 -8.08 0.49
C SER A 12 6.08 -7.80 1.42
N TYR A 13 6.23 -8.63 2.43
CA TYR A 13 7.30 -8.44 3.41
C TYR A 13 7.63 -9.77 4.06
N ARG A 14 8.70 -9.80 4.83
CA ARG A 14 9.05 -10.96 5.64
C ARG A 14 8.82 -10.65 7.11
N ASP A 15 8.22 -11.59 7.80
CA ASP A 15 7.99 -11.45 9.23
C ASP A 15 9.25 -11.79 10.03
N ARG A 16 9.14 -11.77 11.35
CA ARG A 16 10.28 -12.03 12.23
C ARG A 16 10.83 -13.43 12.09
N GLN A 17 10.00 -14.35 11.62
CA GLN A 17 10.40 -15.74 11.43
C GLN A 17 10.95 -16.00 10.05
N GLY A 18 11.06 -14.95 9.23
CA GLY A 18 11.57 -15.06 7.89
C GLY A 18 10.58 -15.57 6.87
N GLN A 19 9.31 -15.67 7.24
CA GLN A 19 8.27 -16.14 6.34
C GLN A 19 7.71 -14.98 5.53
N SER A 20 7.42 -15.26 4.26
CA SER A 20 6.83 -14.26 3.38
C SER A 20 5.38 -14.02 3.73
N GLN A 21 5.02 -12.76 3.84
CA GLN A 21 3.65 -12.34 4.11
C GLN A 21 3.22 -11.35 3.04
N GLU A 22 1.93 -11.33 2.78
CA GLU A 22 1.36 -10.37 1.84
C GLU A 22 0.04 -9.86 2.37
N GLU A 23 -0.16 -8.55 2.27
CA GLU A 23 -1.42 -7.92 2.67
C GLU A 23 -1.88 -7.01 1.57
N ALA A 24 -3.20 -6.93 1.39
CA ALA A 24 -3.80 -6.07 0.40
C ALA A 24 -4.84 -5.18 1.08
N PHE A 25 -4.93 -3.94 0.61
CA PHE A 25 -5.89 -2.99 1.16
C PHE A 25 -6.28 -1.96 0.10
N PRO A 26 -7.51 -1.44 0.17
CA PRO A 26 -7.96 -0.43 -0.80
C PRO A 26 -7.48 0.96 -0.40
N ILE A 27 -7.23 1.79 -1.41
CA ILE A 27 -6.87 3.19 -1.23
C ILE A 27 -7.77 4.03 -2.12
N HIS A 28 -8.35 5.07 -1.59
CA HIS A 28 -9.17 6.00 -2.34
C HIS A 28 -8.43 7.34 -2.46
N ALA A 29 -8.12 7.72 -3.68
CA ALA A 29 -7.37 8.94 -3.94
C ALA A 29 -7.71 9.46 -5.33
N ARG A 30 -7.32 10.70 -5.59
CA ARG A 30 -7.62 11.34 -6.87
C ARG A 30 -6.71 10.84 -7.99
N ASP A 31 -5.49 10.51 -7.66
CA ASP A 31 -4.51 10.11 -8.66
C ASP A 31 -3.57 9.07 -8.07
N TYR A 32 -2.77 8.50 -8.95
CA TYR A 32 -1.84 7.43 -8.59
C TYR A 32 -0.79 7.92 -7.59
N GLU A 33 -0.25 9.11 -7.81
CA GLU A 33 0.80 9.64 -6.93
C GLU A 33 0.32 9.81 -5.51
N THR A 34 -0.87 10.37 -5.33
CA THR A 34 -1.45 10.51 -4.01
C THR A 34 -1.74 9.16 -3.37
N ALA A 35 -2.29 8.24 -4.17
CA ALA A 35 -2.57 6.88 -3.68
C ALA A 35 -1.30 6.18 -3.22
N ASN A 36 -0.23 6.33 -3.98
CA ASN A 36 1.05 5.72 -3.65
C ASN A 36 1.61 6.26 -2.33
N ARG A 37 1.51 7.57 -2.15
CA ARG A 37 1.95 8.20 -0.90
C ARG A 37 1.14 7.70 0.29
N MET A 38 -0.18 7.63 0.13
CA MET A 38 -1.04 7.13 1.19
C MET A 38 -0.72 5.68 1.55
N ALA A 39 -0.44 4.86 0.55
CA ALA A 39 -0.07 3.48 0.79
C ALA A 39 1.24 3.37 1.57
N PHE A 40 2.24 4.17 1.21
CA PHE A 40 3.51 4.20 1.94
C PHE A 40 3.32 4.60 3.39
N VAL A 41 2.55 5.65 3.63
CA VAL A 41 2.29 6.11 5.00
C VAL A 41 1.62 5.01 5.81
N TYR A 42 0.65 4.34 5.20
CA TYR A 42 -0.04 3.24 5.87
C TYR A 42 0.93 2.13 6.26
N VAL A 43 1.79 1.72 5.34
CA VAL A 43 2.73 0.65 5.61
C VAL A 43 3.73 1.04 6.71
N LEU A 44 4.23 2.27 6.65
CA LEU A 44 5.23 2.72 7.61
C LEU A 44 4.65 2.96 9.00
N GLU A 45 3.45 3.52 9.09
CA GLU A 45 2.90 3.94 10.36
C GLU A 45 1.92 2.95 10.98
N VAL A 46 1.14 2.26 10.18
CA VAL A 46 0.15 1.31 10.68
C VAL A 46 0.74 -0.09 10.75
N LEU A 47 1.34 -0.55 9.67
CA LEU A 47 1.97 -1.88 9.64
C LEU A 47 3.37 -1.88 10.22
N LYS A 48 4.02 -0.71 10.27
CA LYS A 48 5.34 -0.51 10.88
C LYS A 48 6.41 -1.42 10.28
N LEU A 49 6.42 -1.50 8.95
CA LEU A 49 7.38 -2.30 8.21
C LEU A 49 8.58 -1.45 7.81
N ASP A 50 9.78 -2.03 7.88
CA ASP A 50 11.02 -1.39 7.44
C ASP A 50 11.37 -1.79 6.02
N GLU A 51 11.23 -3.07 5.73
CA GLU A 51 11.55 -3.61 4.41
C GLU A 51 10.30 -4.25 3.83
N PHE A 52 9.92 -3.78 2.66
CA PHE A 52 8.71 -4.27 2.01
C PHE A 52 8.73 -3.94 0.54
N GLU A 53 7.90 -4.65 -0.20
CA GLU A 53 7.66 -4.36 -1.61
C GLU A 53 6.21 -3.96 -1.76
N LEU A 54 5.98 -2.77 -2.29
CA LEU A 54 4.64 -2.22 -2.42
C LEU A 54 4.23 -2.16 -3.89
N ARG A 55 3.05 -2.67 -4.18
CA ARG A 55 2.46 -2.58 -5.50
C ARG A 55 1.14 -1.83 -5.41
N LEU A 56 0.87 -1.05 -6.43
CA LEU A 56 -0.36 -0.28 -6.49
C LEU A 56 -0.98 -0.45 -7.86
N VAL A 57 -2.23 -0.90 -7.88
CA VAL A 57 -2.98 -1.10 -9.11
C VAL A 57 -4.19 -0.19 -9.10
N GLY A 58 -4.32 0.62 -10.14
CA GLY A 58 -5.47 1.50 -10.30
C GLY A 58 -6.61 0.80 -11.01
N SER A 59 -7.80 1.29 -10.79
CA SER A 59 -8.99 0.80 -11.48
C SER A 59 -9.67 1.90 -12.27
#